data_2edc3aad539cac9c9e9905f758b800ae
#
_entry.id   2edc3aad539cac9c9e9905f758b800ae
#
_cell.length_a   1.000
_cell.length_b   1.000
_cell.length_c   1.000
_cell.angle_alpha   90.00
_cell.angle_beta   90.00
_cell.angle_gamma   90.00
#
_symmetry.space_group_name_H-M   'P 1'
#
loop_
_entity.id
_entity.type
_entity.pdbx_description
1 polymer ?
#
loop_
_entity_poly.entity_id
_entity_poly.type
_entity_poly.pdbx_seq_one_letter_code
_entity_poly.pdbx_strand_id
1 'polypeptide(L)'
;MTNSEAPILSPANHTGFTPSSFILVGIPGLEMYHIWFAAPLSFMYIVTLVGNCFLLLSVKTVRSLHKPMYLLISLLSFSDMVLSSSILPKMLAIFWLNDVEISFAACFFQMFLMHVFAGVESGILTAMAFDRYVAVCNPLRYPTIVRNSLIPKIAAISLSRAVLVVVPQSLLAIRVPFCSRSIVHSFCEHIAVVKLSCTDISLNSAYGMGITLAVAAMDLPSIGVSYALILRAVLNLPRKDRFKAFSTCISHICVMSLFYIPIAFSLTLHRFHTSIPLYVHIIVVNAYLLLPLVANPLIYGARMAEIRQGVFQLFQKQKDRLCLCK
;
A
#
# COMPACT_ATOMS: atom_id res chain seq x y z
N MET A 1 40.91 35.31 -19.66
CA MET A 1 40.53 34.86 -21.01
C MET A 1 41.11 33.49 -21.22
N THR A 2 40.36 32.45 -20.98
CA THR A 2 40.53 31.10 -21.57
C THR A 2 39.17 30.43 -21.47
N ASN A 3 38.47 30.41 -22.61
CA ASN A 3 37.24 29.68 -22.82
C ASN A 3 37.54 28.18 -22.72
N SER A 4 37.03 27.50 -21.71
CA SER A 4 36.95 26.05 -21.67
C SER A 4 35.61 25.66 -22.24
N GLU A 5 35.58 25.36 -23.56
CA GLU A 5 34.49 24.71 -24.23
C GLU A 5 34.31 23.32 -23.66
N ALA A 6 33.17 23.03 -23.07
CA ALA A 6 32.78 21.67 -22.72
C ALA A 6 32.61 20.84 -24.02
N PRO A 7 33.12 19.60 -24.09
CA PRO A 7 32.99 18.79 -25.27
C PRO A 7 31.51 18.46 -25.51
N ILE A 8 31.01 18.83 -26.69
CA ILE A 8 29.75 18.38 -27.23
C ILE A 8 29.84 16.86 -27.42
N LEU A 9 29.25 16.09 -26.50
CA LEU A 9 29.10 14.65 -26.65
C LEU A 9 28.19 14.42 -27.87
N SER A 10 28.76 13.88 -28.93
CA SER A 10 28.04 13.34 -30.08
C SER A 10 26.99 12.33 -29.62
N PRO A 11 25.83 12.18 -30.29
CA PRO A 11 24.87 11.15 -29.97
C PRO A 11 25.48 9.78 -30.29
N ALA A 12 26.10 9.17 -29.28
CA ALA A 12 26.49 7.78 -29.35
C ALA A 12 25.20 6.96 -29.53
N ASN A 13 25.18 6.12 -30.58
CA ASN A 13 24.17 5.08 -30.78
C ASN A 13 24.20 4.13 -29.57
N HIS A 14 23.52 4.49 -28.49
CA HIS A 14 23.34 3.61 -27.36
C HIS A 14 22.31 2.56 -27.74
N THR A 15 22.78 1.43 -28.29
CA THR A 15 21.97 0.21 -28.36
C THR A 15 21.70 -0.21 -26.93
N GLY A 16 20.50 0.12 -26.43
CA GLY A 16 20.09 -0.28 -25.10
C GLY A 16 20.12 -1.80 -24.96
N PHE A 17 20.29 -2.28 -23.72
CA PHE A 17 20.33 -3.71 -23.40
C PHE A 17 19.20 -4.09 -22.43
N THR A 18 18.89 -5.37 -22.36
CA THR A 18 18.01 -5.91 -21.31
C THR A 18 18.89 -6.50 -20.24
N PRO A 19 18.96 -5.91 -19.02
CA PRO A 19 19.82 -6.42 -17.97
C PRO A 19 19.29 -7.76 -17.43
N SER A 20 20.17 -8.68 -17.05
CA SER A 20 19.78 -9.90 -16.34
C SER A 20 19.36 -9.61 -14.90
N SER A 21 19.93 -8.57 -14.31
CA SER A 21 19.68 -8.13 -12.94
C SER A 21 19.83 -6.62 -12.80
N PHE A 22 19.18 -6.06 -11.77
CA PHE A 22 19.32 -4.69 -11.32
C PHE A 22 20.06 -4.63 -9.98
N ILE A 23 20.61 -3.46 -9.65
CA ILE A 23 21.27 -3.16 -8.39
C ILE A 23 20.40 -2.13 -7.66
N LEU A 24 19.89 -2.48 -6.50
CA LEU A 24 19.12 -1.59 -5.62
C LEU A 24 20.08 -0.88 -4.66
N VAL A 25 20.24 0.43 -4.81
CA VAL A 25 21.21 1.21 -4.00
C VAL A 25 20.74 1.39 -2.55
N GLY A 26 19.48 1.20 -2.28
CA GLY A 26 18.90 1.48 -0.96
C GLY A 26 18.62 2.97 -0.77
N ILE A 27 19.22 3.59 0.27
CA ILE A 27 19.09 5.02 0.55
C ILE A 27 20.44 5.68 0.26
N PRO A 28 20.59 6.41 -0.87
CA PRO A 28 21.86 6.99 -1.27
C PRO A 28 22.37 8.01 -0.26
N GLY A 29 23.67 7.97 0.02
CA GLY A 29 24.32 8.83 1.00
C GLY A 29 24.11 8.42 2.46
N LEU A 30 23.35 7.35 2.71
CA LEU A 30 23.12 6.79 4.05
C LEU A 30 23.49 5.29 4.12
N GLU A 31 24.36 4.81 3.22
CA GLU A 31 24.73 3.40 3.11
C GLU A 31 25.33 2.87 4.42
N MET A 32 26.14 3.67 5.11
CA MET A 32 26.73 3.32 6.42
C MET A 32 25.68 3.18 7.54
N TYR A 33 24.51 3.78 7.35
CA TYR A 33 23.43 3.76 8.32
C TYR A 33 22.36 2.72 8.01
N HIS A 34 22.48 1.93 6.94
CA HIS A 34 21.50 0.93 6.53
C HIS A 34 21.16 -0.04 7.67
N ILE A 35 22.12 -0.45 8.47
CA ILE A 35 21.92 -1.35 9.61
C ILE A 35 20.96 -0.75 10.66
N TRP A 36 20.95 0.56 10.83
CA TRP A 36 20.05 1.23 11.76
C TRP A 36 18.60 1.27 11.26
N PHE A 37 18.39 1.26 9.94
CA PHE A 37 17.09 1.14 9.32
C PHE A 37 16.58 -0.32 9.31
N ALA A 38 17.49 -1.29 9.31
CA ALA A 38 17.14 -2.70 9.22
C ALA A 38 16.34 -3.20 10.44
N ALA A 39 16.71 -2.78 11.66
CA ALA A 39 16.01 -3.21 12.88
C ALA A 39 14.56 -2.72 12.94
N PRO A 40 14.23 -1.42 12.77
CA PRO A 40 12.85 -0.97 12.73
C PRO A 40 12.05 -1.58 11.56
N LEU A 41 12.65 -1.77 10.40
CA LEU A 41 11.97 -2.44 9.27
C LEU A 41 11.65 -3.90 9.56
N SER A 42 12.56 -4.63 10.22
CA SER A 42 12.31 -6.00 10.68
C SER A 42 11.15 -6.04 11.68
N PHE A 43 11.13 -5.12 12.64
CA PHE A 43 10.03 -5.00 13.59
C PHE A 43 8.70 -4.69 12.90
N MET A 44 8.69 -3.74 11.97
CA MET A 44 7.51 -3.42 11.17
C MET A 44 6.99 -4.64 10.39
N TYR A 45 7.89 -5.41 9.77
CA TYR A 45 7.51 -6.61 9.03
C TYR A 45 6.88 -7.68 9.93
N ILE A 46 7.48 -7.95 11.08
CA ILE A 46 6.93 -8.89 12.08
C ILE A 46 5.55 -8.42 12.55
N VAL A 47 5.39 -7.14 12.90
CA VAL A 47 4.10 -6.59 13.35
C VAL A 47 3.05 -6.69 12.25
N THR A 48 3.41 -6.42 11.00
CA THR A 48 2.51 -6.55 9.86
C THR A 48 2.04 -7.98 9.68
N LEU A 49 2.97 -8.94 9.62
CA LEU A 49 2.62 -10.36 9.42
C LEU A 49 1.80 -10.91 10.60
N VAL A 50 2.30 -10.73 11.82
CA VAL A 50 1.66 -11.27 13.02
C VAL A 50 0.30 -10.61 13.25
N GLY A 51 0.21 -9.28 13.15
CA GLY A 51 -1.02 -8.54 13.36
C GLY A 51 -2.10 -8.90 12.34
N ASN A 52 -1.76 -8.93 11.05
CA ASN A 52 -2.71 -9.30 10.01
C ASN A 52 -3.09 -10.79 10.06
N CYS A 53 -2.17 -11.69 10.42
CA CYS A 53 -2.50 -13.10 10.68
C CYS A 53 -3.53 -13.25 11.80
N PHE A 54 -3.34 -12.53 12.92
CA PHE A 54 -4.32 -12.57 14.01
C PHE A 54 -5.69 -12.03 13.60
N LEU A 55 -5.75 -10.97 12.79
CA LEU A 55 -7.00 -10.45 12.23
C LEU A 55 -7.70 -11.51 11.36
N LEU A 56 -7.00 -12.09 10.41
CA LEU A 56 -7.52 -13.12 9.51
C LEU A 56 -8.04 -14.34 10.28
N LEU A 57 -7.24 -14.85 11.24
CA LEU A 57 -7.61 -15.98 12.07
C LEU A 57 -8.83 -15.68 12.95
N SER A 58 -8.90 -14.48 13.54
CA SER A 58 -10.03 -14.07 14.36
C SER A 58 -11.32 -14.02 13.55
N VAL A 59 -11.29 -13.39 12.37
CA VAL A 59 -12.46 -13.32 11.50
C VAL A 59 -12.86 -14.72 10.99
N LYS A 60 -11.91 -15.58 10.67
CA LYS A 60 -12.19 -16.96 10.21
C LYS A 60 -12.86 -17.82 11.31
N THR A 61 -12.43 -17.69 12.57
CA THR A 61 -12.81 -18.62 13.64
C THR A 61 -13.99 -18.14 14.48
N VAL A 62 -14.22 -16.84 14.56
CA VAL A 62 -15.24 -16.23 15.42
C VAL A 62 -16.45 -15.82 14.60
N ARG A 63 -17.56 -16.57 14.73
CA ARG A 63 -18.78 -16.36 13.94
C ARG A 63 -19.39 -14.95 14.07
N SER A 64 -19.25 -14.28 15.22
CA SER A 64 -19.74 -12.92 15.42
C SER A 64 -19.03 -11.89 14.54
N LEU A 65 -17.83 -12.23 14.03
CA LEU A 65 -17.04 -11.40 13.09
C LEU A 65 -17.36 -11.68 11.61
N HIS A 66 -18.29 -12.58 11.30
CA HIS A 66 -18.72 -12.83 9.90
C HIS A 66 -19.69 -11.76 9.40
N LYS A 67 -19.43 -10.48 9.66
CA LYS A 67 -20.17 -9.34 9.13
C LYS A 67 -19.38 -8.68 8.00
N PRO A 68 -20.04 -8.00 7.04
CA PRO A 68 -19.38 -7.42 5.86
C PRO A 68 -18.15 -6.60 6.17
N MET A 69 -18.22 -5.73 7.16
CA MET A 69 -17.11 -4.88 7.56
C MET A 69 -15.85 -5.65 7.97
N TYR A 70 -15.99 -6.73 8.77
CA TYR A 70 -14.82 -7.53 9.18
C TYR A 70 -14.26 -8.37 8.03
N LEU A 71 -15.11 -8.76 7.08
CA LEU A 71 -14.65 -9.42 5.85
C LEU A 71 -13.87 -8.45 4.95
N LEU A 72 -14.27 -7.16 4.88
CA LEU A 72 -13.48 -6.14 4.18
C LEU A 72 -12.13 -5.90 4.88
N ILE A 73 -12.10 -5.84 6.21
CA ILE A 73 -10.84 -5.78 6.98
C ILE A 73 -9.96 -7.00 6.70
N SER A 74 -10.55 -8.20 6.57
CA SER A 74 -9.79 -9.41 6.21
C SER A 74 -9.18 -9.32 4.81
N LEU A 75 -9.90 -8.77 3.84
CA LEU A 75 -9.35 -8.53 2.49
C LEU A 75 -8.20 -7.52 2.55
N LEU A 76 -8.33 -6.45 3.32
CA LEU A 76 -7.28 -5.46 3.53
C LEU A 76 -6.06 -6.11 4.19
N SER A 77 -6.26 -6.88 5.27
CA SER A 77 -5.18 -7.62 5.96
C SER A 77 -4.45 -8.59 5.03
N PHE A 78 -5.16 -9.27 4.14
CA PHE A 78 -4.55 -10.13 3.14
C PHE A 78 -3.70 -9.31 2.15
N SER A 79 -4.19 -8.18 1.67
CA SER A 79 -3.44 -7.27 0.80
C SER A 79 -2.18 -6.73 1.47
N ASP A 80 -2.28 -6.29 2.73
CA ASP A 80 -1.15 -5.84 3.55
C ASP A 80 -0.04 -6.92 3.64
N MET A 81 -0.43 -8.18 3.84
CA MET A 81 0.53 -9.29 3.92
C MET A 81 1.23 -9.55 2.58
N VAL A 82 0.50 -9.53 1.47
CA VAL A 82 1.09 -9.72 0.14
C VAL A 82 2.02 -8.56 -0.19
N LEU A 83 1.57 -7.33 0.04
CA LEU A 83 2.34 -6.13 -0.24
C LEU A 83 3.63 -6.07 0.58
N SER A 84 3.55 -6.28 1.89
CA SER A 84 4.73 -6.32 2.76
C SER A 84 5.71 -7.43 2.38
N SER A 85 5.20 -8.63 2.07
CA SER A 85 6.04 -9.77 1.69
C SER A 85 6.65 -9.64 0.30
N SER A 86 6.11 -8.80 -0.57
CA SER A 86 6.73 -8.50 -1.87
C SER A 86 7.91 -7.54 -1.76
N ILE A 87 7.94 -6.66 -0.75
CA ILE A 87 8.89 -5.56 -0.64
C ILE A 87 9.92 -5.78 0.46
N LEU A 88 9.46 -6.03 1.69
CA LEU A 88 10.31 -6.04 2.89
C LEU A 88 11.41 -7.10 2.91
N PRO A 89 11.22 -8.34 2.41
CA PRO A 89 12.31 -9.31 2.40
C PRO A 89 13.54 -8.83 1.63
N LYS A 90 13.36 -8.23 0.44
CA LYS A 90 14.48 -7.69 -0.34
C LYS A 90 15.08 -6.43 0.29
N MET A 91 14.24 -5.53 0.83
CA MET A 91 14.74 -4.37 1.58
C MET A 91 15.60 -4.81 2.79
N LEU A 92 15.16 -5.80 3.54
CA LEU A 92 15.92 -6.33 4.68
C LEU A 92 17.23 -7.00 4.22
N ALA A 93 17.22 -7.72 3.10
CA ALA A 93 18.44 -8.28 2.52
C ALA A 93 19.45 -7.18 2.16
N ILE A 94 18.99 -6.05 1.59
CA ILE A 94 19.85 -4.90 1.32
C ILE A 94 20.41 -4.32 2.61
N PHE A 95 19.59 -4.08 3.62
CA PHE A 95 19.99 -3.34 4.81
C PHE A 95 20.75 -4.16 5.85
N TRP A 96 20.48 -5.48 5.98
CA TRP A 96 21.18 -6.37 6.87
C TRP A 96 22.43 -7.01 6.24
N LEU A 97 22.31 -7.43 4.97
CA LEU A 97 23.28 -8.31 4.31
C LEU A 97 24.04 -7.62 3.18
N ASN A 98 23.69 -6.37 2.85
CA ASN A 98 24.17 -5.66 1.66
C ASN A 98 23.97 -6.46 0.35
N ASP A 99 22.93 -7.31 0.30
CA ASP A 99 22.52 -8.03 -0.90
C ASP A 99 21.69 -7.11 -1.79
N VAL A 100 22.36 -6.35 -2.64
CA VAL A 100 21.77 -5.28 -3.46
C VAL A 100 21.26 -5.77 -4.82
N GLU A 101 21.60 -7.00 -5.25
CA GLU A 101 21.25 -7.50 -6.56
C GLU A 101 19.85 -8.13 -6.59
N ILE A 102 19.04 -7.77 -7.57
CA ILE A 102 17.73 -8.37 -7.83
C ILE A 102 17.61 -8.76 -9.31
N SER A 103 17.14 -9.97 -9.62
CA SER A 103 16.96 -10.38 -11.01
C SER A 103 15.91 -9.51 -11.71
N PHE A 104 16.03 -9.35 -13.03
CA PHE A 104 15.08 -8.60 -13.86
C PHE A 104 13.63 -9.06 -13.60
N ALA A 105 13.38 -10.35 -13.67
CA ALA A 105 12.04 -10.91 -13.46
C ALA A 105 11.50 -10.64 -12.06
N ALA A 106 12.34 -10.79 -11.01
CA ALA A 106 11.93 -10.54 -9.62
C ALA A 106 11.61 -9.05 -9.39
N CYS A 107 12.37 -8.14 -10.01
CA CYS A 107 12.13 -6.69 -9.92
C CYS A 107 10.77 -6.31 -10.52
N PHE A 108 10.48 -6.78 -11.74
CA PHE A 108 9.19 -6.52 -12.38
C PHE A 108 8.02 -7.22 -11.69
N PHE A 109 8.23 -8.41 -11.15
CA PHE A 109 7.22 -9.10 -10.34
C PHE A 109 6.92 -8.34 -9.04
N GLN A 110 7.95 -7.87 -8.33
CA GLN A 110 7.79 -7.02 -7.15
C GLN A 110 6.99 -5.76 -7.48
N MET A 111 7.39 -5.04 -8.54
CA MET A 111 6.72 -3.83 -9.01
C MET A 111 5.25 -4.11 -9.38
N PHE A 112 4.98 -5.21 -10.09
CA PHE A 112 3.63 -5.62 -10.46
C PHE A 112 2.75 -5.89 -9.22
N LEU A 113 3.21 -6.72 -8.29
CA LEU A 113 2.48 -7.04 -7.06
C LEU A 113 2.20 -5.77 -6.24
N MET A 114 3.20 -4.91 -6.06
CA MET A 114 3.07 -3.67 -5.32
C MET A 114 1.94 -2.80 -5.87
N HIS A 115 1.92 -2.56 -7.18
CA HIS A 115 0.89 -1.70 -7.80
C HIS A 115 -0.49 -2.35 -7.83
N VAL A 116 -0.57 -3.67 -8.07
CA VAL A 116 -1.85 -4.40 -8.06
C VAL A 116 -2.48 -4.35 -6.67
N PHE A 117 -1.72 -4.68 -5.62
CA PHE A 117 -2.28 -4.73 -4.28
C PHE A 117 -2.55 -3.34 -3.70
N ALA A 118 -1.76 -2.32 -4.02
CA ALA A 118 -2.12 -0.93 -3.72
C ALA A 118 -3.45 -0.51 -4.39
N GLY A 119 -3.68 -0.91 -5.64
CA GLY A 119 -4.95 -0.70 -6.34
C GLY A 119 -6.12 -1.48 -5.73
N VAL A 120 -5.88 -2.69 -5.23
CA VAL A 120 -6.87 -3.49 -4.49
C VAL A 120 -7.23 -2.83 -3.16
N GLU A 121 -6.22 -2.36 -2.40
CA GLU A 121 -6.44 -1.64 -1.13
C GLU A 121 -7.29 -0.40 -1.32
N SER A 122 -7.01 0.42 -2.34
CA SER A 122 -7.80 1.61 -2.67
C SER A 122 -9.29 1.27 -2.92
N GLY A 123 -9.56 0.17 -3.65
CA GLY A 123 -10.92 -0.31 -3.87
C GLY A 123 -11.61 -0.83 -2.61
N ILE A 124 -10.87 -1.53 -1.74
CA ILE A 124 -11.38 -2.00 -0.45
C ILE A 124 -11.70 -0.81 0.47
N LEU A 125 -10.82 0.19 0.55
CA LEU A 125 -11.04 1.39 1.36
C LEU A 125 -12.27 2.17 0.90
N THR A 126 -12.48 2.28 -0.40
CA THR A 126 -13.71 2.89 -0.98
C THR A 126 -14.97 2.09 -0.59
N ALA A 127 -14.91 0.76 -0.67
CA ALA A 127 -16.00 -0.10 -0.23
C ALA A 127 -16.28 0.00 1.28
N MET A 128 -15.23 0.14 2.11
CA MET A 128 -15.36 0.37 3.54
C MET A 128 -16.00 1.73 3.87
N ALA A 129 -15.71 2.78 3.10
CA ALA A 129 -16.37 4.07 3.23
C ALA A 129 -17.87 3.96 2.93
N PHE A 130 -18.24 3.24 1.87
CA PHE A 130 -19.62 2.96 1.53
C PHE A 130 -20.32 2.11 2.62
N ASP A 131 -19.69 1.05 3.13
CA ASP A 131 -20.20 0.23 4.23
C ASP A 131 -20.53 1.09 5.45
N ARG A 132 -19.62 1.99 5.84
CA ARG A 132 -19.83 2.93 6.95
C ARG A 132 -20.98 3.89 6.69
N TYR A 133 -21.08 4.44 5.47
CA TYR A 133 -22.18 5.29 5.09
C TYR A 133 -23.53 4.59 5.27
N VAL A 134 -23.67 3.38 4.75
CA VAL A 134 -24.94 2.63 4.87
C VAL A 134 -25.24 2.27 6.33
N ALA A 135 -24.22 1.87 7.09
CA ALA A 135 -24.41 1.49 8.50
C ALA A 135 -24.85 2.65 9.39
N VAL A 136 -24.38 3.87 9.11
CA VAL A 136 -24.70 5.07 9.91
C VAL A 136 -25.98 5.76 9.44
N CYS A 137 -26.13 5.93 8.11
CA CYS A 137 -27.25 6.69 7.54
C CYS A 137 -28.50 5.85 7.30
N ASN A 138 -28.37 4.53 7.10
CA ASN A 138 -29.47 3.62 6.79
C ASN A 138 -29.43 2.32 7.62
N PRO A 139 -29.39 2.38 8.96
CA PRO A 139 -29.14 1.21 9.81
C PRO A 139 -30.20 0.10 9.65
N LEU A 140 -31.46 0.46 9.44
CA LEU A 140 -32.53 -0.51 9.25
C LEU A 140 -32.45 -1.27 7.91
N ARG A 141 -31.86 -0.65 6.89
CA ARG A 141 -31.67 -1.26 5.57
C ARG A 141 -30.27 -1.85 5.39
N TYR A 142 -29.36 -1.66 6.34
CA TYR A 142 -28.00 -2.15 6.26
C TYR A 142 -27.91 -3.65 5.88
N PRO A 143 -28.64 -4.59 6.55
CA PRO A 143 -28.53 -6.02 6.24
C PRO A 143 -29.06 -6.39 4.84
N THR A 144 -29.90 -5.54 4.24
CA THR A 144 -30.43 -5.78 2.90
C THR A 144 -29.53 -5.23 1.81
N ILE A 145 -28.80 -4.14 2.07
CA ILE A 145 -27.91 -3.47 1.12
C ILE A 145 -26.52 -4.12 1.15
N VAL A 146 -25.91 -4.24 2.35
CA VAL A 146 -24.55 -4.76 2.51
C VAL A 146 -24.61 -6.19 3.03
N ARG A 147 -24.61 -7.14 2.08
CA ARG A 147 -24.65 -8.58 2.37
C ARG A 147 -23.24 -9.19 2.22
N ASN A 148 -22.98 -10.27 2.93
CA ASN A 148 -21.70 -11.00 2.80
C ASN A 148 -21.42 -11.46 1.36
N SER A 149 -22.44 -11.74 0.55
CA SER A 149 -22.29 -12.10 -0.87
C SER A 149 -21.75 -10.97 -1.75
N LEU A 150 -21.74 -9.72 -1.26
CA LEU A 150 -21.17 -8.57 -1.94
C LEU A 150 -19.63 -8.56 -1.83
N ILE A 151 -19.09 -9.10 -0.75
CA ILE A 151 -17.65 -9.04 -0.45
C ILE A 151 -16.78 -9.70 -1.54
N PRO A 152 -17.04 -10.94 -2.00
CA PRO A 152 -16.27 -11.52 -3.10
C PRO A 152 -16.41 -10.73 -4.41
N LYS A 153 -17.56 -10.09 -4.66
CA LYS A 153 -17.74 -9.22 -5.83
C LYS A 153 -16.87 -7.96 -5.72
N ILE A 154 -16.81 -7.33 -4.55
CA ILE A 154 -15.93 -6.18 -4.29
C ILE A 154 -14.47 -6.59 -4.51
N ALA A 155 -14.04 -7.73 -3.95
CA ALA A 155 -12.68 -8.24 -4.14
C ALA A 155 -12.36 -8.48 -5.62
N ALA A 156 -13.25 -9.13 -6.36
CA ALA A 156 -13.09 -9.40 -7.79
C ALA A 156 -13.03 -8.11 -8.63
N ILE A 157 -13.91 -7.14 -8.36
CA ILE A 157 -13.93 -5.84 -9.06
C ILE A 157 -12.66 -5.05 -8.75
N SER A 158 -12.24 -4.97 -7.48
CA SER A 158 -11.02 -4.26 -7.09
C SER A 158 -9.79 -4.88 -7.73
N LEU A 159 -9.68 -6.21 -7.73
CA LEU A 159 -8.57 -6.93 -8.36
C LEU A 159 -8.58 -6.75 -9.89
N SER A 160 -9.73 -6.91 -10.54
CA SER A 160 -9.84 -6.74 -11.99
C SER A 160 -9.47 -5.31 -12.41
N ARG A 161 -9.96 -4.29 -11.68
CA ARG A 161 -9.60 -2.89 -11.89
C ARG A 161 -8.08 -2.69 -11.79
N ALA A 162 -7.47 -3.19 -10.73
CA ALA A 162 -6.04 -3.06 -10.48
C ALA A 162 -5.20 -3.75 -11.58
N VAL A 163 -5.54 -4.99 -11.95
CA VAL A 163 -4.84 -5.74 -13.00
C VAL A 163 -4.96 -5.04 -14.35
N LEU A 164 -6.16 -4.56 -14.72
CA LEU A 164 -6.40 -3.89 -16.00
C LEU A 164 -5.53 -2.64 -16.20
N VAL A 165 -5.22 -1.91 -15.12
CA VAL A 165 -4.39 -0.70 -15.21
C VAL A 165 -2.90 -0.99 -15.02
N VAL A 166 -2.54 -1.99 -14.21
CA VAL A 166 -1.13 -2.29 -13.90
C VAL A 166 -0.47 -3.15 -14.99
N VAL A 167 -1.21 -4.02 -15.68
CA VAL A 167 -0.64 -4.82 -16.79
C VAL A 167 -0.05 -3.94 -17.89
N PRO A 168 -0.77 -2.96 -18.47
CA PRO A 168 -0.19 -2.08 -19.47
C PRO A 168 0.99 -1.26 -18.95
N GLN A 169 0.94 -0.78 -17.69
CA GLN A 169 2.05 -0.07 -17.04
C GLN A 169 3.32 -0.94 -17.00
N SER A 170 3.18 -2.18 -16.57
CA SER A 170 4.30 -3.12 -16.49
C SER A 170 4.84 -3.48 -17.89
N LEU A 171 3.96 -3.68 -18.87
CA LEU A 171 4.37 -3.97 -20.25
C LEU A 171 5.10 -2.78 -20.90
N LEU A 172 4.67 -1.55 -20.62
CA LEU A 172 5.37 -0.35 -21.09
C LEU A 172 6.76 -0.25 -20.45
N ALA A 173 6.89 -0.56 -19.15
CA ALA A 173 8.17 -0.52 -18.45
C ALA A 173 9.14 -1.64 -18.88
N ILE A 174 8.65 -2.85 -19.21
CA ILE A 174 9.49 -3.96 -19.67
C ILE A 174 10.07 -3.71 -21.07
N ARG A 175 9.37 -2.95 -21.91
CA ARG A 175 9.75 -2.73 -23.31
C ARG A 175 10.82 -1.66 -23.51
N VAL A 176 11.16 -0.87 -22.49
CA VAL A 176 12.18 0.17 -22.64
C VAL A 176 13.58 -0.44 -22.72
N PRO A 177 14.45 0.03 -23.62
CA PRO A 177 15.86 -0.35 -23.64
C PRO A 177 16.60 0.33 -22.47
N PHE A 178 17.34 -0.42 -21.68
CA PHE A 178 18.04 0.09 -20.51
C PHE A 178 19.49 0.50 -20.84
N CYS A 179 19.97 1.61 -20.27
CA CYS A 179 21.35 2.10 -20.32
C CYS A 179 22.11 1.94 -19.01
N SER A 180 21.38 1.71 -17.93
CA SER A 180 21.94 1.46 -16.59
C SER A 180 21.17 0.33 -15.91
N ARG A 181 21.78 -0.25 -14.87
CA ARG A 181 21.14 -1.25 -14.02
C ARG A 181 21.06 -0.85 -12.56
N SER A 182 21.50 0.37 -12.22
CA SER A 182 21.53 0.84 -10.85
C SER A 182 20.26 1.63 -10.51
N ILE A 183 19.32 1.00 -9.79
CA ILE A 183 18.08 1.62 -9.31
C ILE A 183 18.38 2.36 -8.02
N VAL A 184 18.21 3.67 -8.04
CA VAL A 184 18.43 4.53 -6.87
C VAL A 184 17.20 4.52 -5.98
N HIS A 185 16.90 3.35 -5.41
CA HIS A 185 15.77 3.12 -4.51
C HIS A 185 15.99 1.84 -3.68
N SER A 186 15.15 1.64 -2.63
CA SER A 186 15.20 0.46 -1.75
C SER A 186 14.37 -0.73 -2.29
N PHE A 187 13.57 -0.52 -3.31
CA PHE A 187 12.75 -1.51 -4.00
C PHE A 187 12.52 -1.11 -5.46
N CYS A 188 11.96 -1.97 -6.28
CA CYS A 188 11.67 -1.71 -7.69
C CYS A 188 10.46 -0.77 -7.85
N GLU A 189 10.70 0.53 -7.71
CA GLU A 189 9.72 1.58 -7.94
C GLU A 189 9.63 1.88 -9.45
N HIS A 190 8.41 2.06 -9.99
CA HIS A 190 8.16 2.19 -11.42
C HIS A 190 9.00 3.29 -12.08
N ILE A 191 8.96 4.51 -11.54
CA ILE A 191 9.69 5.64 -12.12
C ILE A 191 11.21 5.49 -11.95
N ALA A 192 11.68 4.93 -10.83
CA ALA A 192 13.11 4.68 -10.61
C ALA A 192 13.66 3.65 -11.62
N VAL A 193 12.87 2.62 -11.95
CA VAL A 193 13.22 1.60 -12.96
C VAL A 193 13.22 2.21 -14.36
N VAL A 194 12.16 2.91 -14.74
CA VAL A 194 12.01 3.46 -16.10
C VAL A 194 13.03 4.57 -16.38
N LYS A 195 13.48 5.32 -15.40
CA LYS A 195 14.56 6.32 -15.52
C LYS A 195 15.92 5.74 -15.93
N LEU A 196 16.10 4.42 -15.87
CA LEU A 196 17.31 3.74 -16.35
C LEU A 196 17.31 3.56 -17.89
N SER A 197 16.21 3.94 -18.54
CA SER A 197 16.05 3.84 -19.99
C SER A 197 17.00 4.77 -20.76
N CYS A 198 17.41 4.33 -21.95
CA CYS A 198 18.11 5.15 -22.95
C CYS A 198 17.18 6.02 -23.80
N THR A 199 15.87 5.75 -23.74
CA THR A 199 14.88 6.42 -24.59
C THR A 199 14.00 7.36 -23.78
N ASP A 200 13.17 8.12 -24.49
CA ASP A 200 12.17 8.98 -23.84
C ASP A 200 11.18 8.15 -23.03
N ILE A 201 11.01 8.51 -21.77
CA ILE A 201 10.13 7.87 -20.79
C ILE A 201 8.82 8.63 -20.59
N SER A 202 8.55 9.65 -21.38
CA SER A 202 7.38 10.52 -21.24
C SER A 202 6.08 9.74 -21.23
N LEU A 203 5.96 8.72 -22.10
CA LEU A 203 4.79 7.84 -22.16
C LEU A 203 4.62 7.03 -20.85
N ASN A 204 5.70 6.43 -20.35
CA ASN A 204 5.68 5.66 -19.10
C ASN A 204 5.30 6.54 -17.90
N SER A 205 5.91 7.73 -17.82
CA SER A 205 5.64 8.71 -16.77
C SER A 205 4.20 9.24 -16.84
N ALA A 206 3.73 9.61 -18.02
CA ALA A 206 2.38 10.09 -18.23
C ALA A 206 1.33 9.02 -17.93
N TYR A 207 1.58 7.77 -18.32
CA TYR A 207 0.68 6.65 -18.04
C TYR A 207 0.59 6.37 -16.54
N GLY A 208 1.72 6.26 -15.83
CA GLY A 208 1.75 6.02 -14.39
C GLY A 208 1.06 7.14 -13.60
N MET A 209 1.32 8.40 -13.95
CA MET A 209 0.63 9.53 -13.34
C MET A 209 -0.86 9.55 -13.68
N GLY A 210 -1.21 9.32 -14.94
CA GLY A 210 -2.60 9.27 -15.39
C GLY A 210 -3.44 8.23 -14.65
N ILE A 211 -2.89 7.03 -14.44
CA ILE A 211 -3.55 5.99 -13.64
C ILE A 211 -3.77 6.46 -12.21
N THR A 212 -2.73 6.97 -11.57
CA THR A 212 -2.83 7.40 -10.16
C THR A 212 -3.89 8.48 -9.99
N LEU A 213 -3.92 9.45 -10.91
CA LEU A 213 -4.94 10.51 -10.90
C LEU A 213 -6.34 9.98 -11.22
N ALA A 214 -6.48 9.04 -12.17
CA ALA A 214 -7.76 8.43 -12.51
C ALA A 214 -8.35 7.61 -11.35
N VAL A 215 -7.52 6.80 -10.68
CA VAL A 215 -7.93 6.05 -9.49
C VAL A 215 -8.32 7.01 -8.35
N ALA A 216 -7.52 8.04 -8.09
CA ALA A 216 -7.83 9.04 -7.07
C ALA A 216 -9.12 9.81 -7.40
N ALA A 217 -9.35 10.16 -8.67
CA ALA A 217 -10.57 10.86 -9.10
C ALA A 217 -11.84 10.01 -8.99
N MET A 218 -11.75 8.69 -8.99
CA MET A 218 -12.88 7.80 -8.74
C MET A 218 -13.10 7.56 -7.23
N ASP A 219 -12.02 7.29 -6.51
CA ASP A 219 -12.10 6.83 -5.12
C ASP A 219 -12.32 8.00 -4.15
N LEU A 220 -11.57 9.12 -4.26
CA LEU A 220 -11.66 10.23 -3.32
C LEU A 220 -13.03 10.93 -3.28
N PRO A 221 -13.71 11.22 -4.42
CA PRO A 221 -15.06 11.76 -4.37
C PRO A 221 -16.06 10.80 -3.73
N SER A 222 -15.95 9.49 -4.00
CA SER A 222 -16.83 8.46 -3.42
C SER A 222 -16.66 8.39 -1.89
N ILE A 223 -15.43 8.44 -1.40
CA ILE A 223 -15.09 8.51 0.02
C ILE A 223 -15.58 9.84 0.61
N GLY A 224 -15.29 10.95 -0.03
CA GLY A 224 -15.67 12.30 0.42
C GLY A 224 -17.18 12.46 0.57
N VAL A 225 -17.96 12.02 -0.42
CA VAL A 225 -19.43 12.03 -0.36
C VAL A 225 -19.93 11.15 0.77
N SER A 226 -19.40 9.92 0.91
CA SER A 226 -19.78 9.01 2.00
C SER A 226 -19.58 9.65 3.37
N TYR A 227 -18.41 10.26 3.62
CA TYR A 227 -18.12 10.91 4.91
C TYR A 227 -18.86 12.24 5.12
N ALA A 228 -19.13 13.01 4.06
CA ALA A 228 -19.96 14.20 4.15
C ALA A 228 -21.41 13.84 4.59
N LEU A 229 -21.98 12.77 4.02
CA LEU A 229 -23.30 12.27 4.39
C LEU A 229 -23.32 11.69 5.81
N ILE A 230 -22.28 10.93 6.20
CA ILE A 230 -22.11 10.44 7.58
C ILE A 230 -22.05 11.62 8.54
N LEU A 231 -21.24 12.63 8.27
CA LEU A 231 -21.10 13.81 9.13
C LEU A 231 -22.44 14.51 9.31
N ARG A 232 -23.17 14.76 8.20
CA ARG A 232 -24.51 15.36 8.23
C ARG A 232 -25.49 14.53 9.10
N ALA A 233 -25.50 13.21 8.94
CA ALA A 233 -26.36 12.33 9.73
C ALA A 233 -25.97 12.35 11.22
N VAL A 234 -24.70 12.24 11.54
CA VAL A 234 -24.19 12.20 12.92
C VAL A 234 -24.42 13.52 13.66
N LEU A 235 -24.31 14.67 12.99
CA LEU A 235 -24.59 15.98 13.60
C LEU A 235 -26.04 16.11 14.09
N ASN A 236 -26.98 15.38 13.48
CA ASN A 236 -28.39 15.33 13.87
C ASN A 236 -28.69 14.33 15.01
N LEU A 237 -27.72 13.54 15.45
CA LEU A 237 -27.90 12.57 16.54
C LEU A 237 -27.76 13.23 17.93
N PRO A 238 -28.37 12.65 18.98
CA PRO A 238 -28.12 13.03 20.36
C PRO A 238 -26.62 12.90 20.71
N ARG A 239 -26.13 13.76 21.62
CA ARG A 239 -24.69 13.87 21.95
C ARG A 239 -24.01 12.52 22.28
N LYS A 240 -24.72 11.63 23.00
CA LYS A 240 -24.20 10.31 23.39
C LYS A 240 -23.97 9.39 22.19
N ASP A 241 -24.92 9.33 21.27
CA ASP A 241 -24.85 8.46 20.10
C ASP A 241 -23.89 9.01 19.04
N ARG A 242 -23.78 10.35 18.97
CA ARG A 242 -22.80 11.06 18.14
C ARG A 242 -21.37 10.62 18.44
N PHE A 243 -20.97 10.57 19.72
CA PHE A 243 -19.62 10.17 20.12
C PHE A 243 -19.30 8.73 19.71
N LYS A 244 -20.25 7.81 19.86
CA LYS A 244 -20.09 6.40 19.48
C LYS A 244 -19.90 6.26 17.95
N ALA A 245 -20.74 6.96 17.16
CA ALA A 245 -20.63 6.96 15.70
C ALA A 245 -19.29 7.53 15.23
N PHE A 246 -18.83 8.67 15.78
CA PHE A 246 -17.54 9.24 15.47
C PHE A 246 -16.37 8.32 15.82
N SER A 247 -16.39 7.68 16.98
CA SER A 247 -15.31 6.77 17.41
C SER A 247 -15.06 5.64 16.39
N THR A 248 -16.13 5.14 15.78
CA THR A 248 -16.01 4.10 14.74
C THR A 248 -15.48 4.68 13.42
N CYS A 249 -15.94 5.85 13.02
CA CYS A 249 -15.50 6.51 11.78
C CYS A 249 -14.03 6.96 11.84
N ILE A 250 -13.53 7.40 13.00
CA ILE A 250 -12.15 7.85 13.18
C ILE A 250 -11.15 6.78 12.74
N SER A 251 -11.35 5.51 13.11
CA SER A 251 -10.44 4.42 12.73
C SER A 251 -10.27 4.31 11.21
N HIS A 252 -11.39 4.40 10.48
CA HIS A 252 -11.36 4.35 9.00
C HIS A 252 -10.75 5.60 8.39
N ILE A 253 -11.07 6.78 8.94
CA ILE A 253 -10.47 8.04 8.49
C ILE A 253 -8.95 8.02 8.69
N CYS A 254 -8.47 7.51 9.82
CA CYS A 254 -7.03 7.35 10.07
C CYS A 254 -6.37 6.44 9.01
N VAL A 255 -6.95 5.27 8.73
CA VAL A 255 -6.41 4.33 7.73
C VAL A 255 -6.42 4.97 6.34
N MET A 256 -7.52 5.60 5.93
CA MET A 256 -7.60 6.28 4.63
C MET A 256 -6.60 7.45 4.53
N SER A 257 -6.44 8.22 5.61
CA SER A 257 -5.46 9.32 5.65
C SER A 257 -4.03 8.81 5.51
N LEU A 258 -3.70 7.71 6.19
CA LEU A 258 -2.39 7.06 6.07
C LEU A 258 -2.12 6.52 4.67
N PHE A 259 -3.16 6.15 3.93
CA PHE A 259 -3.03 5.67 2.55
C PHE A 259 -2.95 6.83 1.54
N TYR A 260 -3.91 7.77 1.55
CA TYR A 260 -4.04 8.77 0.49
C TYR A 260 -3.17 10.02 0.67
N ILE A 261 -2.91 10.50 1.91
CA ILE A 261 -2.14 11.73 2.13
C ILE A 261 -0.70 11.58 1.62
N PRO A 262 0.02 10.48 1.93
CA PRO A 262 1.39 10.35 1.44
C PRO A 262 1.49 10.16 -0.08
N ILE A 263 0.50 9.51 -0.70
CA ILE A 263 0.43 9.39 -2.17
C ILE A 263 0.30 10.79 -2.79
N ALA A 264 -0.61 11.61 -2.28
CA ALA A 264 -0.78 12.99 -2.72
C ALA A 264 0.50 13.82 -2.53
N PHE A 265 1.18 13.63 -1.39
CA PHE A 265 2.45 14.28 -1.10
C PHE A 265 3.56 13.85 -2.08
N SER A 266 3.70 12.56 -2.37
CA SER A 266 4.66 12.05 -3.34
C SER A 266 4.42 12.60 -4.75
N LEU A 267 3.15 12.65 -5.19
CA LEU A 267 2.76 13.27 -6.46
C LEU A 267 3.13 14.76 -6.53
N THR A 268 2.93 15.48 -5.43
CA THR A 268 3.25 16.91 -5.32
C THR A 268 4.76 17.13 -5.39
N LEU A 269 5.55 16.36 -4.66
CA LEU A 269 7.01 16.43 -4.71
C LEU A 269 7.56 16.17 -6.11
N HIS A 270 6.97 15.21 -6.82
CA HIS A 270 7.39 14.88 -8.19
C HIS A 270 7.10 16.02 -9.19
N ARG A 271 6.03 16.78 -8.95
CA ARG A 271 5.57 17.86 -9.84
C ARG A 271 6.30 19.19 -9.64
N PHE A 272 6.59 19.55 -8.40
CA PHE A 272 7.07 20.91 -8.07
C PHE A 272 8.59 21.05 -8.01
N HIS A 273 9.39 20.07 -8.50
CA HIS A 273 10.86 20.12 -8.53
C HIS A 273 11.46 20.75 -7.26
N THR A 274 10.94 20.38 -6.10
CA THR A 274 11.46 20.91 -4.85
C THR A 274 12.91 20.42 -4.70
N SER A 275 13.80 21.31 -4.25
CA SER A 275 15.24 21.01 -4.01
C SER A 275 15.43 20.06 -2.81
N ILE A 276 14.59 19.03 -2.73
CA ILE A 276 14.61 18.05 -1.66
C ILE A 276 15.72 17.02 -1.98
N PRO A 277 16.62 16.74 -1.04
CA PRO A 277 17.62 15.70 -1.21
C PRO A 277 16.98 14.34 -1.52
N LEU A 278 17.57 13.60 -2.45
CA LEU A 278 17.02 12.32 -2.94
C LEU A 278 16.77 11.29 -1.81
N TYR A 279 17.67 11.24 -0.82
CA TYR A 279 17.51 10.35 0.34
C TYR A 279 16.24 10.65 1.15
N VAL A 280 15.87 11.95 1.28
CA VAL A 280 14.61 12.34 1.96
C VAL A 280 13.41 11.83 1.18
N HIS A 281 13.41 11.98 -0.14
CA HIS A 281 12.35 11.48 -1.01
C HIS A 281 12.18 9.95 -0.83
N ILE A 282 13.27 9.19 -0.86
CA ILE A 282 13.23 7.73 -0.71
C ILE A 282 12.73 7.32 0.69
N ILE A 283 13.16 8.00 1.74
CA ILE A 283 12.67 7.74 3.10
C ILE A 283 11.15 8.00 3.20
N VAL A 284 10.68 9.10 2.63
CA VAL A 284 9.24 9.42 2.61
C VAL A 284 8.45 8.38 1.82
N VAL A 285 8.95 7.97 0.65
CA VAL A 285 8.32 6.92 -0.16
C VAL A 285 8.27 5.59 0.59
N ASN A 286 9.36 5.18 1.23
CA ASN A 286 9.39 3.98 2.07
C ASN A 286 8.40 4.09 3.24
N ALA A 287 8.35 5.25 3.91
CA ALA A 287 7.46 5.47 5.04
C ALA A 287 5.98 5.37 4.61
N TYR A 288 5.58 6.07 3.54
CA TYR A 288 4.18 6.04 3.14
C TYR A 288 3.72 4.66 2.68
N LEU A 289 4.62 3.88 2.11
CA LEU A 289 4.30 2.53 1.65
C LEU A 289 4.17 1.54 2.82
N LEU A 290 5.02 1.68 3.84
CA LEU A 290 5.12 0.71 4.92
C LEU A 290 4.25 1.05 6.14
N LEU A 291 4.03 2.35 6.42
CA LEU A 291 3.25 2.77 7.60
C LEU A 291 1.81 2.25 7.59
N PRO A 292 1.04 2.28 6.48
CA PRO A 292 -0.30 1.72 6.46
C PRO A 292 -0.34 0.24 6.81
N LEU A 293 0.61 -0.55 6.29
CA LEU A 293 0.69 -2.01 6.48
C LEU A 293 0.82 -2.41 7.96
N VAL A 294 1.55 -1.59 8.73
CA VAL A 294 1.74 -1.76 10.18
C VAL A 294 0.57 -1.16 10.95
N ALA A 295 0.10 0.01 10.53
CA ALA A 295 -0.94 0.75 11.23
C ALA A 295 -2.31 0.06 11.15
N ASN A 296 -2.64 -0.58 10.03
CA ASN A 296 -3.92 -1.24 9.83
C ASN A 296 -4.25 -2.26 10.93
N PRO A 297 -3.42 -3.30 11.19
CA PRO A 297 -3.72 -4.26 12.24
C PRO A 297 -3.72 -3.63 13.64
N LEU A 298 -2.88 -2.62 13.88
CA LEU A 298 -2.84 -1.94 15.18
C LEU A 298 -4.10 -1.09 15.42
N ILE A 299 -4.53 -0.31 14.42
CA ILE A 299 -5.72 0.54 14.52
C ILE A 299 -6.98 -0.33 14.72
N TYR A 300 -7.16 -1.36 13.88
CA TYR A 300 -8.32 -2.23 13.98
C TYR A 300 -8.30 -3.10 15.24
N GLY A 301 -7.14 -3.64 15.60
CA GLY A 301 -6.96 -4.41 16.84
C GLY A 301 -7.18 -3.57 18.10
N ALA A 302 -6.69 -2.32 18.13
CA ALA A 302 -6.84 -1.45 19.30
C ALA A 302 -8.25 -0.87 19.44
N ARG A 303 -8.89 -0.50 18.31
CA ARG A 303 -10.17 0.24 18.31
C ARG A 303 -11.41 -0.65 18.31
N MET A 304 -11.34 -1.84 17.70
CA MET A 304 -12.50 -2.71 17.59
C MET A 304 -12.53 -3.75 18.73
N ALA A 305 -13.44 -3.56 19.67
CA ALA A 305 -13.61 -4.45 20.83
C ALA A 305 -13.90 -5.90 20.39
N GLU A 306 -14.68 -6.09 19.34
CA GLU A 306 -15.04 -7.39 18.81
C GLU A 306 -13.82 -8.15 18.25
N ILE A 307 -12.89 -7.46 17.59
CA ILE A 307 -11.63 -8.05 17.13
C ILE A 307 -10.77 -8.46 18.32
N ARG A 308 -10.62 -7.59 19.33
CA ARG A 308 -9.86 -7.93 20.53
C ARG A 308 -10.42 -9.16 21.26
N GLN A 309 -11.76 -9.22 21.39
CA GLN A 309 -12.43 -10.39 21.95
C GLN A 309 -12.20 -11.64 21.09
N GLY A 310 -12.23 -11.50 19.76
CA GLY A 310 -11.92 -12.58 18.85
C GLY A 310 -10.51 -13.12 19.00
N VAL A 311 -9.52 -12.25 19.09
CA VAL A 311 -8.13 -12.63 19.35
C VAL A 311 -7.99 -13.34 20.70
N PHE A 312 -8.64 -12.81 21.76
CA PHE A 312 -8.62 -13.43 23.08
C PHE A 312 -9.24 -14.84 23.07
N GLN A 313 -10.37 -15.03 22.39
CA GLN A 313 -11.01 -16.34 22.22
C GLN A 313 -10.11 -17.34 21.48
N LEU A 314 -9.31 -16.89 20.51
CA LEU A 314 -8.32 -17.75 19.84
C LEU A 314 -7.30 -18.30 20.84
N PHE A 315 -6.75 -17.44 21.69
CA PHE A 315 -5.77 -17.84 22.70
C PHE A 315 -6.38 -18.79 23.74
N GLN A 316 -7.60 -18.54 24.21
CA GLN A 316 -8.29 -19.44 25.13
C GLN A 316 -8.50 -20.84 24.51
N LYS A 317 -9.05 -20.89 23.29
CA LYS A 317 -9.30 -22.15 22.58
C LYS A 317 -8.04 -22.96 22.32
N GLN A 318 -6.91 -22.28 22.09
CA GLN A 318 -5.61 -22.92 21.91
C GLN A 318 -5.07 -23.49 23.25
N LYS A 319 -5.23 -22.73 24.34
CA LYS A 319 -4.87 -23.18 25.69
C LYS A 319 -5.67 -24.43 26.10
N ASP A 320 -6.98 -24.44 25.85
CA ASP A 320 -7.87 -25.57 26.16
C ASP A 320 -7.47 -26.82 25.35
N ARG A 321 -7.11 -26.67 24.08
CA ARG A 321 -6.58 -27.78 23.26
C ARG A 321 -5.27 -28.34 23.81
N LEU A 322 -4.36 -27.50 24.25
CA LEU A 322 -3.08 -27.93 24.83
C LEU A 322 -3.27 -28.60 26.20
N CYS A 323 -4.29 -28.20 26.97
CA CYS A 323 -4.63 -28.86 28.23
C CYS A 323 -5.30 -30.24 28.05
N LEU A 324 -6.01 -30.44 26.92
CA LEU A 324 -6.63 -31.74 26.57
C LEU A 324 -5.64 -32.76 25.99
N CYS A 325 -4.46 -32.32 25.58
CA CYS A 325 -3.38 -33.21 25.07
C CYS A 325 -2.36 -33.60 26.14
N LYS A 326 -2.56 -33.22 27.39
CA LYS A 326 -1.88 -33.70 28.58
C LYS A 326 -2.76 -34.67 29.35
#